data_569cf5b1fbe1fd84010826f455cd6d36
#
_entry.id   569cf5b1fbe1fd84010826f455cd6d36
#
_cell.length_a   1.000
_cell.length_b   1.000
_cell.length_c   1.000
_cell.angle_alpha   90.00
_cell.angle_beta   90.00
_cell.angle_gamma   90.00
#
_symmetry.space_group_name_H-M   'P 1'
#
loop_
_entity.id
_entity.type
_entity.pdbx_description
1 polymer ?
#
loop_
_entity_poly.entity_id
_entity_poly.type
_entity_poly.pdbx_seq_one_letter_code
_entity_poly.pdbx_strand_id
1 'polypeptide(L)'
;MRFNPKARLDTRRTRDVGRSSGGGRSRSRLPSGSGRGRSSLPIPGGVAGGGGVVAVIIAVGFFVVTQLMGGGTGLDMGSGGSLDAGRFEDSDRYAACETGEDANESVDCARVAVENSLYDYWGDTLGSDFRPADSLVTFSGQVGTGCGSASSAVGPFYCPADDTIYLDSGFFDEVLERQLGGPDGGFVEAYVLAQEYGHHVQNVLGTIGRVRTQQGASSDAVRLELQADCYAGMWARGATATEDSSGTALFSELTDEDVRLALEAAASVGDDRIQQQTQGQVDKESWTHGSAEQRQRWFRVGFDGGDLDDCDTFAAGSL
;
A
#
# COMPACT_ATOMS: atom_id res chain seq x y z
N MET A 1 5.10 11.23 16.29
CA MET A 1 5.27 9.81 16.67
C MET A 1 6.70 9.59 17.17
N ARG A 2 6.88 8.77 18.21
CA ARG A 2 8.18 8.45 18.75
C ARG A 2 8.24 7.00 19.21
N PHE A 3 9.24 6.26 18.80
CA PHE A 3 9.48 4.89 19.24
C PHE A 3 10.22 4.86 20.58
N ASN A 4 10.01 3.81 21.37
CA ASN A 4 10.73 3.60 22.61
C ASN A 4 12.17 3.15 22.28
N PRO A 5 13.21 3.91 22.63
CA PRO A 5 14.58 3.58 22.26
C PRO A 5 15.06 2.21 22.74
N LYS A 6 14.40 1.64 23.76
CA LYS A 6 14.76 0.34 24.35
C LYS A 6 14.03 -0.83 23.72
N ALA A 7 13.00 -0.58 22.92
CA ALA A 7 12.29 -1.64 22.22
C ALA A 7 13.23 -2.37 21.26
N ARG A 8 13.06 -3.67 21.13
CA ARG A 8 13.80 -4.51 20.19
C ARG A 8 12.97 -4.74 18.96
N LEU A 9 13.59 -4.56 17.79
CA LEU A 9 12.93 -4.74 16.51
C LEU A 9 13.16 -6.15 15.97
N ASP A 10 12.11 -6.71 15.37
CA ASP A 10 12.14 -7.99 14.67
C ASP A 10 12.06 -7.75 13.16
N THR A 11 13.17 -7.94 12.46
CA THR A 11 13.27 -7.72 11.01
C THR A 11 12.85 -8.92 10.15
N ARG A 12 12.46 -10.05 10.74
CA ARG A 12 12.20 -11.30 10.00
C ARG A 12 11.03 -11.22 9.02
N ARG A 13 10.11 -10.27 9.23
CA ARG A 13 8.95 -10.03 8.36
C ARG A 13 9.11 -8.81 7.46
N THR A 14 10.29 -8.17 7.46
CA THR A 14 10.59 -7.05 6.57
C THR A 14 11.71 -7.42 5.61
N ARG A 15 11.51 -7.13 4.33
CA ARG A 15 12.45 -7.47 3.26
C ARG A 15 12.59 -6.30 2.29
N ASP A 16 13.74 -6.15 1.66
CA ASP A 16 13.93 -5.21 0.57
C ASP A 16 14.46 -5.96 -0.65
N VAL A 17 13.72 -5.90 -1.74
CA VAL A 17 14.12 -6.53 -3.00
C VAL A 17 14.83 -5.56 -3.96
N GLY A 18 15.10 -4.35 -3.48
CA GLY A 18 15.88 -3.35 -4.19
C GLY A 18 15.26 -2.88 -5.51
N ARG A 19 16.11 -2.42 -6.41
CA ARG A 19 15.72 -2.01 -7.76
C ARG A 19 15.83 -3.20 -8.70
N SER A 20 14.75 -3.56 -9.40
CA SER A 20 14.82 -4.52 -10.50
C SER A 20 15.86 -4.05 -11.52
N SER A 21 17.02 -4.69 -11.56
CA SER A 21 18.02 -4.45 -12.59
C SER A 21 17.50 -5.04 -13.90
N GLY A 22 16.85 -4.21 -14.70
CA GLY A 22 16.41 -4.58 -16.05
C GLY A 22 17.55 -5.23 -16.83
N GLY A 23 17.31 -6.45 -17.27
CA GLY A 23 18.13 -7.44 -17.92
C GLY A 23 19.51 -7.01 -18.41
N GLY A 24 20.53 -7.67 -17.89
CA GLY A 24 21.86 -7.64 -18.45
C GLY A 24 21.80 -7.94 -19.95
N ARG A 25 22.23 -6.98 -20.76
CA ARG A 25 22.42 -7.15 -22.20
C ARG A 25 23.43 -8.28 -22.44
N SER A 26 22.94 -9.47 -22.65
CA SER A 26 23.69 -10.52 -23.27
C SER A 26 24.16 -9.99 -24.63
N ARG A 27 25.42 -9.66 -24.72
CA ARG A 27 26.07 -9.32 -26.01
C ARG A 27 26.17 -10.60 -26.84
N SER A 28 25.11 -11.03 -27.45
CA SER A 28 25.16 -11.95 -28.57
C SER A 28 25.71 -11.17 -29.76
N ARG A 29 26.93 -11.52 -30.17
CA ARG A 29 27.50 -11.08 -31.42
C ARG A 29 26.63 -11.63 -32.54
N LEU A 30 25.90 -10.76 -33.24
CA LEU A 30 25.27 -11.08 -34.52
C LEU A 30 26.26 -10.84 -35.63
N PRO A 31 26.35 -11.73 -36.65
CA PRO A 31 27.14 -11.49 -37.84
C PRO A 31 26.44 -10.44 -38.72
N SER A 32 27.26 -9.58 -39.29
CA SER A 32 26.86 -8.55 -40.22
C SER A 32 26.25 -9.13 -41.51
N GLY A 33 24.97 -8.78 -41.76
CA GLY A 33 24.28 -9.02 -43.02
C GLY A 33 23.68 -7.70 -43.53
N SER A 34 24.22 -7.23 -44.66
CA SER A 34 23.78 -6.05 -45.38
C SER A 34 22.45 -6.28 -46.09
N GLY A 35 21.43 -5.43 -45.85
CA GLY A 35 20.17 -5.46 -46.57
C GLY A 35 19.44 -4.12 -46.49
N ARG A 36 19.46 -3.37 -47.63
CA ARG A 36 18.70 -2.13 -47.81
C ARG A 36 17.21 -2.39 -47.91
N GLY A 37 16.40 -1.60 -47.19
CA GLY A 37 14.94 -1.55 -47.42
C GLY A 37 14.35 -0.37 -46.66
N ARG A 38 14.16 0.76 -47.35
CA ARG A 38 13.36 1.92 -46.87
C ARG A 38 11.88 1.60 -46.97
N SER A 39 11.14 1.76 -45.89
CA SER A 39 9.72 2.06 -45.96
C SER A 39 9.37 2.90 -44.73
N SER A 40 9.18 4.18 -44.95
CA SER A 40 8.63 5.14 -44.02
C SER A 40 7.11 5.07 -44.05
N LEU A 41 6.48 4.73 -42.94
CA LEU A 41 5.06 4.96 -42.72
C LEU A 41 4.86 6.19 -41.84
N PRO A 42 3.96 7.12 -42.16
CA PRO A 42 3.76 8.32 -41.35
C PRO A 42 2.91 7.97 -40.10
N ILE A 43 3.44 8.37 -38.95
CA ILE A 43 2.70 8.35 -37.67
C ILE A 43 1.87 9.65 -37.64
N PRO A 44 0.53 9.59 -37.49
CA PRO A 44 -0.25 10.78 -37.21
C PRO A 44 0.08 11.28 -35.81
N GLY A 45 0.31 12.58 -35.72
CA GLY A 45 0.81 13.25 -34.53
C GLY A 45 -0.11 13.27 -33.33
N GLY A 46 0.53 13.28 -32.19
CA GLY A 46 0.27 14.17 -31.07
C GLY A 46 -0.97 13.94 -30.24
N VAL A 47 -0.80 13.21 -29.14
CA VAL A 47 -1.46 13.61 -27.89
C VAL A 47 -0.36 13.70 -26.83
N ALA A 48 0.13 14.90 -26.63
CA ALA A 48 1.04 15.21 -25.54
C ALA A 48 0.24 15.44 -24.27
N GLY A 49 0.62 14.75 -23.22
CA GLY A 49 0.60 15.26 -21.85
C GLY A 49 -0.73 15.23 -21.12
N GLY A 50 -0.80 14.45 -20.06
CA GLY A 50 -1.72 14.61 -18.94
C GLY A 50 -2.31 13.35 -18.33
N GLY A 51 -2.07 12.16 -18.88
CA GLY A 51 -2.74 10.95 -18.44
C GLY A 51 -1.97 10.07 -17.44
N GLY A 52 -0.76 10.42 -17.05
CA GLY A 52 0.12 9.53 -16.26
C GLY A 52 -0.30 9.33 -14.80
N VAL A 53 -0.75 10.37 -14.14
CA VAL A 53 -1.00 10.36 -12.69
C VAL A 53 -2.35 9.73 -12.35
N VAL A 54 -3.36 9.94 -13.17
CA VAL A 54 -4.72 9.39 -12.94
C VAL A 54 -4.75 7.87 -13.06
N ALA A 55 -3.95 7.30 -13.97
CA ALA A 55 -3.87 5.85 -14.15
C ALA A 55 -3.24 5.12 -12.95
N VAL A 56 -2.41 5.84 -12.15
CA VAL A 56 -1.63 5.29 -11.08
C VAL A 56 -2.49 4.97 -9.84
N ILE A 57 -3.39 5.85 -9.48
CA ILE A 57 -4.12 5.75 -8.21
C ILE A 57 -5.40 4.93 -8.35
N ILE A 58 -6.02 4.92 -9.51
CA ILE A 58 -7.12 4.00 -9.85
C ILE A 58 -6.63 2.53 -9.84
N ALA A 59 -5.32 2.29 -9.96
CA ALA A 59 -4.77 0.94 -10.03
C ALA A 59 -4.69 0.23 -8.67
N VAL A 60 -4.56 0.93 -7.52
CA VAL A 60 -4.33 0.26 -6.22
C VAL A 60 -5.56 -0.51 -5.76
N GLY A 61 -6.70 0.11 -5.60
CA GLY A 61 -7.95 -0.59 -5.24
C GLY A 61 -8.43 -1.53 -6.36
N PHE A 62 -8.21 -1.17 -7.63
CA PHE A 62 -8.56 -1.99 -8.78
C PHE A 62 -7.68 -3.25 -8.89
N PHE A 63 -6.39 -3.19 -8.51
CA PHE A 63 -5.48 -4.33 -8.58
C PHE A 63 -5.85 -5.41 -7.56
N VAL A 64 -6.12 -5.06 -6.32
CA VAL A 64 -6.54 -6.01 -5.28
C VAL A 64 -7.88 -6.67 -5.65
N VAL A 65 -8.83 -5.90 -6.14
CA VAL A 65 -10.20 -6.38 -6.41
C VAL A 65 -10.29 -7.14 -7.73
N THR A 66 -9.59 -6.76 -8.80
CA THR A 66 -9.63 -7.47 -10.09
C THR A 66 -8.91 -8.81 -10.05
N GLN A 67 -7.86 -8.95 -9.24
CA GLN A 67 -7.19 -10.24 -9.09
C GLN A 67 -8.07 -11.26 -8.36
N LEU A 68 -8.87 -10.82 -7.40
CA LEU A 68 -9.80 -11.68 -6.65
C LEU A 68 -10.98 -12.19 -7.47
N MET A 69 -11.44 -11.47 -8.49
CA MET A 69 -12.62 -11.85 -9.26
C MET A 69 -12.33 -12.60 -10.56
N GLY A 70 -11.07 -12.91 -10.87
CA GLY A 70 -10.69 -13.65 -12.07
C GLY A 70 -11.08 -12.96 -13.39
N GLY A 71 -11.37 -11.66 -13.34
CA GLY A 71 -11.79 -10.86 -14.47
C GLY A 71 -10.60 -10.30 -15.23
N GLY A 72 -10.07 -11.04 -16.20
CA GLY A 72 -9.10 -10.52 -17.15
C GLY A 72 -9.70 -9.40 -17.98
N THR A 73 -9.61 -8.16 -17.53
CA THR A 73 -9.69 -7.02 -18.43
C THR A 73 -8.36 -6.95 -19.16
N GLY A 74 -8.39 -7.31 -20.44
CA GLY A 74 -7.21 -7.38 -21.30
C GLY A 74 -6.50 -6.05 -21.43
N LEU A 75 -5.60 -5.77 -20.53
CA LEU A 75 -4.39 -5.06 -20.85
C LEU A 75 -3.39 -6.14 -21.28
N ASP A 76 -3.35 -6.39 -22.59
CA ASP A 76 -2.38 -7.25 -23.23
C ASP A 76 -0.98 -6.62 -23.06
N MET A 77 -0.40 -6.85 -21.88
CA MET A 77 1.00 -6.61 -21.64
C MET A 77 1.73 -7.87 -22.06
N GLY A 78 2.22 -7.81 -23.28
CA GLY A 78 2.99 -8.77 -24.05
C GLY A 78 3.45 -10.03 -23.32
N SER A 79 3.04 -11.18 -23.80
CA SER A 79 3.58 -12.51 -23.46
C SER A 79 5.11 -12.49 -23.39
N GLY A 80 5.67 -12.44 -22.20
CA GLY A 80 7.12 -12.40 -22.00
C GLY A 80 7.50 -12.89 -20.62
N GLY A 81 7.59 -14.22 -20.46
CA GLY A 81 8.38 -14.82 -19.40
C GLY A 81 7.78 -14.70 -17.99
N SER A 82 7.45 -15.81 -17.38
CA SER A 82 7.33 -15.90 -15.93
C SER A 82 8.57 -15.27 -15.30
N LEU A 83 8.42 -14.11 -14.65
CA LEU A 83 9.47 -13.55 -13.83
C LEU A 83 9.66 -14.51 -12.67
N ASP A 84 10.81 -15.18 -12.68
CA ASP A 84 11.22 -16.11 -11.66
C ASP A 84 11.31 -15.35 -10.34
N ALA A 85 10.39 -15.60 -9.40
CA ALA A 85 10.38 -14.98 -8.07
C ALA A 85 11.69 -15.20 -7.28
N GLY A 86 12.58 -16.06 -7.76
CA GLY A 86 13.89 -16.34 -7.19
C GLY A 86 15.03 -15.38 -7.65
N ARG A 87 14.73 -14.31 -8.40
CA ARG A 87 15.77 -13.41 -8.95
C ARG A 87 15.99 -12.12 -8.19
N PHE A 88 15.21 -11.86 -7.14
CA PHE A 88 15.42 -10.70 -6.28
C PHE A 88 16.26 -11.14 -5.09
N GLU A 89 17.52 -10.74 -5.04
CA GLU A 89 18.34 -10.90 -3.84
C GLU A 89 17.85 -9.88 -2.82
N ASP A 90 17.56 -10.33 -1.60
CA ASP A 90 17.26 -9.44 -0.49
C ASP A 90 18.46 -8.53 -0.25
N SER A 91 18.21 -7.23 -0.13
CA SER A 91 19.24 -6.29 0.27
C SER A 91 19.44 -6.28 1.78
N ASP A 92 20.59 -5.78 2.24
CA ASP A 92 20.85 -5.60 3.68
C ASP A 92 20.18 -4.35 4.28
N ARG A 93 19.14 -3.81 3.62
CA ARG A 93 18.50 -2.54 3.98
C ARG A 93 18.08 -2.46 5.45
N TYR A 94 17.51 -3.52 5.97
CA TYR A 94 17.00 -3.60 7.34
C TYR A 94 17.97 -4.20 8.35
N ALA A 95 19.18 -4.57 7.93
CA ALA A 95 20.14 -5.27 8.77
C ALA A 95 20.61 -4.47 10.02
N ALA A 96 20.52 -3.13 9.95
CA ALA A 96 20.89 -2.24 11.06
C ALA A 96 19.73 -1.89 12.00
N CYS A 97 18.51 -2.40 11.74
CA CYS A 97 17.32 -2.06 12.50
C CYS A 97 17.15 -3.00 13.71
N GLU A 98 17.81 -2.69 14.81
CA GLU A 98 17.83 -3.53 16.01
C GLU A 98 16.93 -2.99 17.13
N THR A 99 16.78 -1.67 17.23
CA THR A 99 16.14 -0.98 18.35
C THR A 99 15.19 0.12 17.93
N GLY A 100 14.33 0.56 18.86
CA GLY A 100 13.49 1.73 18.65
C GLY A 100 14.29 3.04 18.57
N GLU A 101 15.55 3.08 19.00
CA GLU A 101 16.44 4.21 18.73
C GLU A 101 16.76 4.30 17.24
N ASP A 102 17.08 3.16 16.60
CA ASP A 102 17.30 3.10 15.15
C ASP A 102 16.04 3.52 14.38
N ALA A 103 14.85 3.15 14.90
CA ALA A 103 13.57 3.55 14.31
C ALA A 103 13.29 5.07 14.42
N ASN A 104 13.85 5.74 15.43
CA ASN A 104 13.75 7.20 15.55
C ASN A 104 14.72 7.94 14.62
N GLU A 105 15.77 7.28 14.14
CA GLU A 105 16.81 7.86 13.30
C GLU A 105 16.67 7.49 11.80
N SER A 106 15.97 6.40 11.49
CA SER A 106 15.85 5.85 10.15
C SER A 106 14.41 5.53 9.79
N VAL A 107 13.92 6.06 8.66
CA VAL A 107 12.60 5.74 8.09
C VAL A 107 12.48 4.24 7.81
N ASP A 108 13.54 3.59 7.35
CA ASP A 108 13.54 2.15 7.12
C ASP A 108 13.32 1.35 8.41
N CYS A 109 13.99 1.74 9.48
CA CYS A 109 13.80 1.08 10.79
C CYS A 109 12.46 1.45 11.44
N ALA A 110 11.92 2.65 11.14
CA ALA A 110 10.55 3.01 11.52
C ALA A 110 9.51 2.07 10.89
N ARG A 111 9.69 1.65 9.63
CA ARG A 111 8.83 0.65 8.96
C ARG A 111 8.83 -0.68 9.69
N VAL A 112 10.01 -1.15 10.12
CA VAL A 112 10.14 -2.37 10.92
C VAL A 112 9.39 -2.23 12.24
N ALA A 113 9.55 -1.12 12.95
CA ALA A 113 8.87 -0.88 14.22
C ALA A 113 7.34 -0.82 14.07
N VAL A 114 6.83 -0.20 12.99
CA VAL A 114 5.41 -0.14 12.66
C VAL A 114 4.87 -1.54 12.34
N GLU A 115 5.58 -2.32 11.52
CA GLU A 115 5.20 -3.70 11.22
C GLU A 115 5.14 -4.56 12.49
N ASN A 116 6.13 -4.44 13.37
CA ASN A 116 6.13 -5.16 14.64
C ASN A 116 4.94 -4.78 15.53
N SER A 117 4.59 -3.49 15.56
CA SER A 117 3.43 -3.01 16.30
C SER A 117 2.11 -3.50 15.71
N LEU A 118 1.97 -3.53 14.38
CA LEU A 118 0.79 -4.07 13.70
C LEU A 118 0.64 -5.57 13.98
N TYR A 119 1.74 -6.31 13.94
CA TYR A 119 1.76 -7.74 14.27
C TYR A 119 1.28 -7.99 15.70
N ASP A 120 1.81 -7.27 16.68
CA ASP A 120 1.45 -7.41 18.10
C ASP A 120 -0.02 -7.03 18.32
N TYR A 121 -0.43 -5.86 17.84
CA TYR A 121 -1.81 -5.36 17.97
C TYR A 121 -2.86 -6.33 17.41
N TRP A 122 -2.64 -6.81 16.18
CA TRP A 122 -3.60 -7.71 15.56
C TRP A 122 -3.53 -9.13 16.10
N GLY A 123 -2.36 -9.55 16.60
CA GLY A 123 -2.20 -10.80 17.35
C GLY A 123 -3.07 -10.81 18.59
N ASP A 124 -3.06 -9.74 19.36
CA ASP A 124 -3.88 -9.57 20.56
C ASP A 124 -5.37 -9.42 20.22
N THR A 125 -5.69 -8.62 19.19
CA THR A 125 -7.07 -8.33 18.80
C THR A 125 -7.81 -9.56 18.25
N LEU A 126 -7.16 -10.36 17.40
CA LEU A 126 -7.75 -11.51 16.72
C LEU A 126 -7.52 -12.83 17.47
N GLY A 127 -6.55 -12.89 18.37
CA GLY A 127 -6.23 -14.08 19.18
C GLY A 127 -6.00 -15.32 18.32
N SER A 128 -6.82 -16.37 18.49
CA SER A 128 -6.67 -17.64 17.77
C SER A 128 -6.94 -17.53 16.25
N ASP A 129 -7.63 -16.52 15.80
CA ASP A 129 -7.94 -16.31 14.38
C ASP A 129 -6.82 -15.55 13.65
N PHE A 130 -5.86 -15.00 14.40
CA PHE A 130 -4.74 -14.27 13.83
C PHE A 130 -3.84 -15.16 12.97
N ARG A 131 -3.56 -14.66 11.79
CA ARG A 131 -2.50 -15.12 10.91
C ARG A 131 -1.70 -13.89 10.51
N PRO A 132 -0.37 -13.85 10.73
CA PRO A 132 0.43 -12.70 10.33
C PRO A 132 0.48 -12.56 8.81
N ALA A 133 0.70 -11.36 8.32
CA ALA A 133 1.16 -11.16 6.96
C ALA A 133 2.51 -11.89 6.77
N ASP A 134 2.75 -12.44 5.58
CA ASP A 134 4.01 -13.13 5.28
C ASP A 134 5.20 -12.18 5.42
N SER A 135 5.10 -11.03 4.78
CA SER A 135 6.14 -10.00 4.88
C SER A 135 5.64 -8.60 4.47
N LEU A 136 6.40 -7.59 4.90
CA LEU A 136 6.46 -6.26 4.33
C LEU A 136 7.66 -6.20 3.38
N VAL A 137 7.41 -6.03 2.10
CA VAL A 137 8.44 -5.99 1.06
C VAL A 137 8.58 -4.58 0.51
N THR A 138 9.75 -3.97 0.67
CA THR A 138 10.08 -2.72 -0.04
C THR A 138 10.74 -3.01 -1.37
N PHE A 139 10.43 -2.19 -2.36
CA PHE A 139 11.00 -2.29 -3.70
C PHE A 139 11.20 -0.89 -4.31
N SER A 140 11.86 -0.83 -5.44
CA SER A 140 11.97 0.39 -6.25
C SER A 140 11.82 0.06 -7.73
N GLY A 141 10.87 0.71 -8.39
CA GLY A 141 10.61 0.55 -9.82
C GLY A 141 9.60 -0.54 -10.14
N GLN A 142 9.99 -1.81 -10.16
CA GLN A 142 9.10 -2.94 -10.46
C GLN A 142 9.34 -4.11 -9.51
N VAL A 143 8.27 -4.84 -9.19
CA VAL A 143 8.30 -6.05 -8.35
C VAL A 143 7.36 -7.11 -8.92
N GLY A 144 7.77 -8.39 -8.82
CA GLY A 144 6.90 -9.54 -9.08
C GLY A 144 6.25 -9.99 -7.78
N THR A 145 4.94 -10.23 -7.80
CA THR A 145 4.14 -10.63 -6.64
C THR A 145 3.25 -11.80 -6.97
N GLY A 146 2.65 -12.44 -5.97
CA GLY A 146 1.61 -13.45 -6.18
C GLY A 146 0.40 -12.94 -6.96
N CYS A 147 0.14 -11.63 -6.92
CA CYS A 147 -0.93 -10.96 -7.64
C CYS A 147 -0.52 -10.47 -9.04
N GLY A 148 0.70 -10.75 -9.50
CA GLY A 148 1.26 -10.30 -10.77
C GLY A 148 2.39 -9.29 -10.62
N SER A 149 2.80 -8.64 -11.71
CA SER A 149 3.84 -7.62 -11.68
C SER A 149 3.24 -6.26 -11.30
N ALA A 150 3.89 -5.58 -10.35
CA ALA A 150 3.56 -4.23 -9.95
C ALA A 150 4.72 -3.26 -10.22
N SER A 151 4.43 -1.97 -10.36
CA SER A 151 5.42 -0.91 -10.51
C SER A 151 5.20 0.17 -9.47
N SER A 152 6.16 1.08 -9.29
CA SER A 152 6.05 2.26 -8.41
C SER A 152 4.77 3.06 -8.65
N ALA A 153 4.19 2.96 -9.85
CA ALA A 153 2.94 3.61 -10.20
C ALA A 153 1.71 3.05 -9.46
N VAL A 154 1.79 1.86 -8.88
CA VAL A 154 0.67 1.25 -8.13
C VAL A 154 0.53 1.84 -6.72
N GLY A 155 1.61 2.37 -6.14
CA GLY A 155 1.65 2.77 -4.73
C GLY A 155 1.84 1.57 -3.79
N PRO A 156 1.69 1.75 -2.48
CA PRO A 156 1.62 0.66 -1.52
C PRO A 156 0.40 -0.24 -1.78
N PHE A 157 0.51 -1.54 -1.53
CA PHE A 157 -0.63 -2.46 -1.66
C PHE A 157 -0.41 -3.77 -0.92
N TYR A 158 -1.50 -4.37 -0.49
CA TYR A 158 -1.53 -5.74 0.00
C TYR A 158 -1.87 -6.72 -1.15
N CYS A 159 -1.16 -7.84 -1.23
CA CYS A 159 -1.45 -8.91 -2.18
C CYS A 159 -2.00 -10.15 -1.44
N PRO A 160 -3.29 -10.50 -1.61
CA PRO A 160 -3.89 -11.64 -0.92
C PRO A 160 -3.45 -13.01 -1.46
N ALA A 161 -2.76 -13.07 -2.60
CA ALA A 161 -2.28 -14.33 -3.17
C ALA A 161 -0.98 -14.83 -2.54
N ASP A 162 -0.21 -13.93 -1.90
CA ASP A 162 1.03 -14.26 -1.18
C ASP A 162 1.08 -13.64 0.23
N ASP A 163 -0.06 -13.12 0.71
CA ASP A 163 -0.23 -12.52 2.05
C ASP A 163 0.82 -11.43 2.37
N THR A 164 1.28 -10.69 1.36
CA THR A 164 2.42 -9.77 1.44
C THR A 164 1.98 -8.32 1.22
N ILE A 165 2.51 -7.40 2.02
CA ILE A 165 2.39 -5.95 1.83
C ILE A 165 3.59 -5.46 1.03
N TYR A 166 3.34 -4.75 -0.06
CA TYR A 166 4.34 -4.19 -0.94
C TYR A 166 4.37 -2.67 -0.84
N LEU A 167 5.58 -2.10 -0.72
CA LEU A 167 5.80 -0.68 -0.57
C LEU A 167 6.90 -0.20 -1.51
N ASP A 168 6.56 0.68 -2.47
CA ASP A 168 7.61 1.39 -3.22
C ASP A 168 8.30 2.43 -2.33
N SER A 169 9.63 2.35 -2.25
CA SER A 169 10.40 3.21 -1.34
C SER A 169 10.40 4.69 -1.69
N GLY A 170 9.98 5.05 -2.90
CA GLY A 170 9.86 6.45 -3.35
C GLY A 170 8.43 6.99 -3.33
N PHE A 171 7.44 6.18 -2.97
CA PHE A 171 6.03 6.56 -3.07
C PHE A 171 5.69 7.80 -2.24
N PHE A 172 6.17 7.88 -1.01
CA PHE A 172 5.81 8.97 -0.10
C PHE A 172 6.32 10.31 -0.61
N ASP A 173 7.60 10.40 -0.94
CA ASP A 173 8.22 11.64 -1.43
C ASP A 173 7.69 12.05 -2.82
N GLU A 174 7.57 11.11 -3.74
CA GLU A 174 7.31 11.42 -5.14
C GLU A 174 5.81 11.50 -5.47
N VAL A 175 5.00 10.63 -4.90
CA VAL A 175 3.58 10.56 -5.22
C VAL A 175 2.75 11.28 -4.16
N LEU A 176 2.83 10.86 -2.90
CA LEU A 176 1.96 11.39 -1.86
C LEU A 176 2.22 12.88 -1.63
N GLU A 177 3.47 13.29 -1.40
CA GLU A 177 3.80 14.68 -1.10
C GLU A 177 3.80 15.56 -2.34
N ARG A 178 4.63 15.25 -3.35
CA ARG A 178 4.83 16.15 -4.50
C ARG A 178 3.68 16.18 -5.47
N GLN A 179 2.99 15.04 -5.70
CA GLN A 179 1.93 14.98 -6.72
C GLN A 179 0.54 15.18 -6.11
N LEU A 180 0.27 14.62 -4.93
CA LEU A 180 -1.05 14.68 -4.29
C LEU A 180 -1.14 15.78 -3.23
N GLY A 181 -0.02 16.40 -2.85
CA GLY A 181 0.01 17.46 -1.83
C GLY A 181 -0.39 16.92 -0.44
N GLY A 182 -0.16 15.63 -0.20
CA GLY A 182 -0.32 15.03 1.11
C GLY A 182 0.72 15.56 2.11
N PRO A 183 0.49 15.37 3.41
CA PRO A 183 1.40 15.82 4.44
C PRO A 183 2.70 14.99 4.44
N ASP A 184 3.79 15.62 4.89
CA ASP A 184 5.03 14.97 5.29
C ASP A 184 4.95 14.57 6.77
N GLY A 185 5.54 13.45 7.13
CA GLY A 185 5.66 13.03 8.53
C GLY A 185 5.68 11.51 8.72
N GLY A 186 6.43 11.06 9.73
CA GLY A 186 6.63 9.63 9.98
C GLY A 186 5.33 8.85 10.26
N PHE A 187 4.29 9.48 10.79
CA PHE A 187 3.01 8.80 11.03
C PHE A 187 2.14 8.68 9.77
N VAL A 188 2.39 9.46 8.75
CA VAL A 188 1.75 9.33 7.43
C VAL A 188 2.06 7.97 6.82
N GLU A 189 3.32 7.58 6.83
CA GLU A 189 3.75 6.27 6.34
C GLU A 189 3.21 5.14 7.21
N ALA A 190 3.23 5.32 8.54
CA ALA A 190 2.66 4.36 9.49
C ALA A 190 1.15 4.13 9.26
N TYR A 191 0.39 5.19 8.96
CA TYR A 191 -1.03 5.09 8.60
C TYR A 191 -1.23 4.26 7.33
N VAL A 192 -0.46 4.54 6.27
CA VAL A 192 -0.59 3.79 5.01
C VAL A 192 -0.27 2.31 5.23
N LEU A 193 0.81 1.99 5.96
CA LEU A 193 1.13 0.60 6.30
C LEU A 193 0.04 -0.07 7.12
N ALA A 194 -0.60 0.67 8.05
CA ALA A 194 -1.69 0.14 8.85
C ALA A 194 -2.95 -0.11 8.00
N GLN A 195 -3.21 0.70 6.97
CA GLN A 195 -4.32 0.51 6.04
C GLN A 195 -4.08 -0.73 5.16
N GLU A 196 -2.85 -0.94 4.65
CA GLU A 196 -2.50 -2.15 3.91
C GLU A 196 -2.56 -3.41 4.79
N TYR A 197 -2.15 -3.29 6.06
CA TYR A 197 -2.33 -4.36 7.03
C TYR A 197 -3.83 -4.61 7.34
N GLY A 198 -4.66 -3.57 7.29
CA GLY A 198 -6.11 -3.68 7.35
C GLY A 198 -6.67 -4.57 6.24
N HIS A 199 -6.16 -4.47 5.01
CA HIS A 199 -6.51 -5.39 3.93
C HIS A 199 -6.08 -6.83 4.20
N HIS A 200 -4.93 -7.03 4.84
CA HIS A 200 -4.53 -8.36 5.31
C HIS A 200 -5.54 -8.92 6.33
N VAL A 201 -5.94 -8.12 7.32
CA VAL A 201 -6.97 -8.51 8.31
C VAL A 201 -8.29 -8.85 7.63
N GLN A 202 -8.72 -8.08 6.64
CA GLN A 202 -9.90 -8.37 5.83
C GLN A 202 -9.80 -9.72 5.08
N ASN A 203 -8.61 -10.07 4.61
CA ASN A 203 -8.36 -11.38 4.00
C ASN A 203 -8.49 -12.50 5.04
N VAL A 204 -7.87 -12.34 6.20
CA VAL A 204 -7.96 -13.28 7.33
C VAL A 204 -9.41 -13.52 7.76
N LEU A 205 -10.20 -12.44 7.85
CA LEU A 205 -11.62 -12.49 8.25
C LEU A 205 -12.57 -12.88 7.09
N GLY A 206 -12.04 -13.04 5.86
CA GLY A 206 -12.83 -13.40 4.68
C GLY A 206 -13.70 -12.27 4.11
N THR A 207 -13.51 -11.03 4.57
CA THR A 207 -14.30 -9.86 4.13
C THR A 207 -14.03 -9.52 2.67
N ILE A 208 -12.80 -9.70 2.18
CA ILE A 208 -12.45 -9.49 0.77
C ILE A 208 -13.38 -10.28 -0.16
N GLY A 209 -13.75 -11.50 0.22
CA GLY A 209 -14.69 -12.34 -0.53
C GLY A 209 -16.13 -11.82 -0.62
N ARG A 210 -16.49 -10.75 0.12
CA ARG A 210 -17.83 -10.12 0.07
C ARG A 210 -18.00 -9.13 -1.08
N VAL A 211 -16.92 -8.62 -1.66
CA VAL A 211 -16.94 -7.60 -2.72
C VAL A 211 -17.62 -8.11 -3.99
N ARG A 212 -18.67 -7.42 -4.44
CA ARG A 212 -19.43 -7.70 -5.67
C ARG A 212 -19.45 -6.52 -6.63
N THR A 213 -19.42 -5.30 -6.10
CA THR A 213 -19.44 -4.06 -6.87
C THR A 213 -18.13 -3.32 -6.74
N GLN A 214 -17.59 -2.84 -7.90
CA GLN A 214 -16.23 -2.33 -8.00
C GLN A 214 -16.15 -0.80 -7.98
N GLN A 215 -17.19 -0.11 -8.39
CA GLN A 215 -17.20 1.33 -8.56
C GLN A 215 -18.47 1.96 -8.02
N GLY A 216 -18.37 3.22 -7.61
CA GLY A 216 -19.45 4.02 -7.06
C GLY A 216 -19.24 4.37 -5.60
N ALA A 217 -19.76 5.53 -5.18
CA ALA A 217 -19.53 6.11 -3.84
C ALA A 217 -19.96 5.23 -2.65
N SER A 218 -20.72 4.18 -2.88
CA SER A 218 -21.17 3.20 -1.87
C SER A 218 -20.97 1.75 -2.34
N SER A 219 -20.10 1.54 -3.33
CA SER A 219 -19.73 0.21 -3.82
C SER A 219 -19.07 -0.64 -2.73
N ASP A 220 -19.06 -1.96 -2.94
CA ASP A 220 -18.37 -2.87 -2.02
C ASP A 220 -16.86 -2.61 -2.00
N ALA A 221 -16.26 -2.16 -3.12
CA ALA A 221 -14.87 -1.73 -3.15
C ALA A 221 -14.64 -0.55 -2.19
N VAL A 222 -15.45 0.51 -2.26
CA VAL A 222 -15.37 1.64 -1.32
C VAL A 222 -15.59 1.19 0.11
N ARG A 223 -16.54 0.26 0.38
CA ARG A 223 -16.74 -0.30 1.72
C ARG A 223 -15.51 -1.01 2.24
N LEU A 224 -14.83 -1.78 1.39
CA LEU A 224 -13.60 -2.49 1.74
C LEU A 224 -12.50 -1.50 2.14
N GLU A 225 -12.27 -0.46 1.35
CA GLU A 225 -11.28 0.58 1.64
C GLU A 225 -11.55 1.31 2.96
N LEU A 226 -12.79 1.74 3.16
CA LEU A 226 -13.19 2.44 4.38
C LEU A 226 -13.08 1.57 5.63
N GLN A 227 -13.31 0.27 5.51
CA GLN A 227 -13.07 -0.67 6.59
C GLN A 227 -11.58 -0.79 6.92
N ALA A 228 -10.70 -0.79 5.91
CA ALA A 228 -9.26 -0.78 6.12
C ALA A 228 -8.80 0.51 6.81
N ASP A 229 -9.37 1.68 6.45
CA ASP A 229 -9.15 2.93 7.19
C ASP A 229 -9.60 2.83 8.66
N CYS A 230 -10.75 2.18 8.93
CA CYS A 230 -11.22 1.96 10.29
C CYS A 230 -10.25 1.08 11.10
N TYR A 231 -9.76 0.01 10.50
CA TYR A 231 -8.76 -0.88 11.11
C TYR A 231 -7.43 -0.16 11.38
N ALA A 232 -7.00 0.73 10.47
CA ALA A 232 -5.85 1.59 10.70
C ALA A 232 -6.07 2.53 11.90
N GLY A 233 -7.30 3.05 12.07
CA GLY A 233 -7.70 3.85 13.22
C GLY A 233 -7.66 3.05 14.54
N MET A 234 -8.17 1.82 14.54
CA MET A 234 -8.11 0.91 15.70
C MET A 234 -6.67 0.68 16.14
N TRP A 235 -5.80 0.32 15.20
CA TRP A 235 -4.37 0.16 15.49
C TRP A 235 -3.75 1.44 16.02
N ALA A 236 -3.97 2.59 15.38
CA ALA A 236 -3.39 3.87 15.81
C ALA A 236 -3.75 4.21 17.26
N ARG A 237 -4.99 3.92 17.68
CA ARG A 237 -5.41 4.06 19.08
C ARG A 237 -4.62 3.14 20.02
N GLY A 238 -4.41 1.88 19.62
CA GLY A 238 -3.74 0.86 20.43
C GLY A 238 -2.21 0.88 20.34
N ALA A 239 -1.63 1.62 19.39
CA ALA A 239 -0.21 1.53 19.04
C ALA A 239 0.74 1.73 20.22
N THR A 240 0.44 2.64 21.15
CA THR A 240 1.26 2.90 22.33
C THR A 240 1.21 1.77 23.39
N ALA A 241 0.27 0.85 23.26
CA ALA A 241 0.17 -0.34 24.11
C ALA A 241 0.82 -1.59 23.49
N THR A 242 1.28 -1.51 22.24
CA THR A 242 1.97 -2.64 21.58
C THR A 242 3.37 -2.83 22.11
N GLU A 243 3.80 -4.09 22.20
CA GLU A 243 5.05 -4.47 22.85
C GLU A 243 5.94 -5.30 21.91
N ASP A 244 7.23 -5.27 22.18
CA ASP A 244 8.17 -6.20 21.57
C ASP A 244 8.13 -7.58 22.29
N SER A 245 8.86 -8.55 21.77
CA SER A 245 8.91 -9.91 22.33
C SER A 245 9.43 -9.99 23.79
N SER A 246 9.97 -8.89 24.35
CA SER A 246 10.41 -8.79 25.74
C SER A 246 9.40 -8.09 26.65
N GLY A 247 8.25 -7.66 26.13
CA GLY A 247 7.25 -6.87 26.87
C GLY A 247 7.64 -5.40 27.02
N THR A 248 8.47 -4.87 26.11
CA THR A 248 8.81 -3.45 26.07
C THR A 248 7.93 -2.75 25.05
N ALA A 249 7.22 -1.69 25.47
CA ALA A 249 6.37 -0.92 24.54
C ALA A 249 7.16 -0.44 23.32
N LEU A 250 6.60 -0.64 22.12
CA LEU A 250 7.23 -0.24 20.86
C LEU A 250 7.18 1.28 20.66
N PHE A 251 6.08 1.91 21.02
CA PHE A 251 5.94 3.36 20.96
C PHE A 251 6.09 3.99 22.35
N SER A 252 6.81 5.10 22.44
CA SER A 252 6.83 5.95 23.63
C SER A 252 5.83 7.09 23.56
N GLU A 253 5.44 7.53 22.34
CA GLU A 253 4.53 8.64 22.15
C GLU A 253 3.86 8.59 20.77
N LEU A 254 2.54 8.80 20.77
CA LEU A 254 1.73 9.14 19.61
C LEU A 254 0.94 10.40 19.97
N THR A 255 1.12 11.48 19.20
CA THR A 255 0.54 12.78 19.50
C THR A 255 -0.75 13.04 18.70
N ASP A 256 -1.55 14.02 19.14
CA ASP A 256 -2.71 14.49 18.36
C ASP A 256 -2.30 15.01 16.98
N GLU A 257 -1.09 15.55 16.84
CA GLU A 257 -0.53 15.98 15.57
C GLU A 257 -0.27 14.80 14.62
N ASP A 258 0.23 13.68 15.13
CA ASP A 258 0.42 12.46 14.34
C ASP A 258 -0.93 11.95 13.80
N VAL A 259 -1.97 11.95 14.64
CA VAL A 259 -3.33 11.57 14.23
C VAL A 259 -3.90 12.54 13.18
N ARG A 260 -3.65 13.84 13.35
CA ARG A 260 -4.05 14.86 12.37
C ARG A 260 -3.39 14.61 11.01
N LEU A 261 -2.09 14.31 11.00
CA LEU A 261 -1.35 13.99 9.77
C LEU A 261 -1.87 12.72 9.10
N ALA A 262 -2.21 11.68 9.87
CA ALA A 262 -2.87 10.49 9.32
C ALA A 262 -4.20 10.81 8.64
N LEU A 263 -5.04 11.63 9.28
CA LEU A 263 -6.32 12.07 8.70
C LEU A 263 -6.13 12.90 7.43
N GLU A 264 -5.11 13.74 7.37
CA GLU A 264 -4.78 14.51 6.16
C GLU A 264 -4.25 13.60 5.05
N ALA A 265 -3.43 12.61 5.38
CA ALA A 265 -2.98 11.60 4.42
C ALA A 265 -4.16 10.82 3.85
N ALA A 266 -5.07 10.32 4.70
CA ALA A 266 -6.30 9.67 4.26
C ALA A 266 -7.13 10.55 3.31
N ALA A 267 -7.26 11.83 3.64
CA ALA A 267 -7.97 12.80 2.80
C ALA A 267 -7.28 13.03 1.45
N SER A 268 -5.95 13.09 1.40
CA SER A 268 -5.19 13.39 0.18
C SER A 268 -5.35 12.31 -0.90
N VAL A 269 -5.61 11.08 -0.49
CA VAL A 269 -5.83 9.92 -1.38
C VAL A 269 -7.32 9.57 -1.56
N GLY A 270 -8.25 10.46 -1.17
CA GLY A 270 -9.67 10.33 -1.49
C GLY A 270 -9.94 10.55 -2.98
N ASP A 271 -10.84 9.73 -3.56
CA ASP A 271 -11.17 9.79 -5.00
C ASP A 271 -11.62 11.20 -5.44
N ASP A 272 -12.37 11.91 -4.60
CA ASP A 272 -12.83 13.28 -4.88
C ASP A 272 -11.65 14.25 -4.97
N ARG A 273 -10.64 14.12 -4.12
CA ARG A 273 -9.45 14.98 -4.14
C ARG A 273 -8.58 14.70 -5.35
N ILE A 274 -8.32 13.43 -5.61
CA ILE A 274 -7.53 12.99 -6.76
C ILE A 274 -8.18 13.45 -8.06
N GLN A 275 -9.48 13.20 -8.24
CA GLN A 275 -10.22 13.59 -9.44
C GLN A 275 -10.27 15.13 -9.61
N GLN A 276 -10.48 15.87 -8.52
CA GLN A 276 -10.47 17.33 -8.58
C GLN A 276 -9.11 17.88 -9.02
N GLN A 277 -8.00 17.30 -8.52
CA GLN A 277 -6.65 17.75 -8.88
C GLN A 277 -6.26 17.37 -10.32
N THR A 278 -6.68 16.19 -10.76
CA THR A 278 -6.19 15.61 -12.02
C THR A 278 -7.12 15.87 -13.20
N GLN A 279 -8.43 15.97 -12.96
CA GLN A 279 -9.46 16.09 -14.01
C GLN A 279 -10.25 17.38 -13.90
N GLY A 280 -10.17 18.11 -12.77
CA GLY A 280 -10.93 19.33 -12.52
C GLY A 280 -12.43 19.10 -12.27
N GLN A 281 -12.87 17.84 -12.19
CA GLN A 281 -14.27 17.46 -11.92
C GLN A 281 -14.29 16.15 -11.14
N VAL A 282 -15.38 15.95 -10.38
CA VAL A 282 -15.58 14.76 -9.53
C VAL A 282 -16.69 13.90 -10.13
N ASP A 283 -16.37 12.62 -10.37
CA ASP A 283 -17.31 11.59 -10.82
C ASP A 283 -17.42 10.48 -9.76
N LYS A 284 -18.50 10.53 -8.97
CA LYS A 284 -18.74 9.59 -7.87
C LYS A 284 -19.00 8.15 -8.33
N GLU A 285 -19.46 7.96 -9.56
CA GLU A 285 -19.77 6.64 -10.11
C GLU A 285 -18.50 5.82 -10.42
N SER A 286 -17.36 6.49 -10.54
CA SER A 286 -16.07 5.85 -10.80
C SER A 286 -15.22 5.65 -9.53
N TRP A 287 -15.71 6.00 -8.34
CA TRP A 287 -14.96 5.85 -7.10
C TRP A 287 -14.70 4.38 -6.75
N THR A 288 -13.51 4.15 -6.23
CA THR A 288 -13.05 2.84 -5.75
C THR A 288 -12.54 2.87 -4.31
N HIS A 289 -12.11 4.05 -3.81
CA HIS A 289 -11.56 4.24 -2.47
C HIS A 289 -12.45 5.08 -1.54
N GLY A 290 -13.41 5.81 -2.12
CA GLY A 290 -14.27 6.73 -1.38
C GLY A 290 -13.73 8.15 -1.31
N SER A 291 -14.54 9.06 -0.76
CA SER A 291 -14.15 10.46 -0.60
C SER A 291 -13.19 10.68 0.58
N ALA A 292 -12.48 11.81 0.54
CA ALA A 292 -11.67 12.28 1.66
C ALA A 292 -12.43 12.31 2.99
N GLU A 293 -13.71 12.76 2.97
CA GLU A 293 -14.57 12.80 4.14
C GLU A 293 -14.90 11.39 4.67
N GLN A 294 -15.24 10.46 3.78
CA GLN A 294 -15.54 9.07 4.15
C GLN A 294 -14.32 8.40 4.79
N ARG A 295 -13.14 8.52 4.19
CA ARG A 295 -11.90 7.94 4.70
C ARG A 295 -11.53 8.48 6.08
N GLN A 296 -11.55 9.79 6.27
CA GLN A 296 -11.31 10.42 7.57
C GLN A 296 -12.34 9.98 8.63
N ARG A 297 -13.62 9.90 8.24
CA ARG A 297 -14.69 9.46 9.14
C ARG A 297 -14.42 8.04 9.64
N TRP A 298 -14.13 7.10 8.75
CA TRP A 298 -13.96 5.71 9.13
C TRP A 298 -12.67 5.48 9.91
N PHE A 299 -11.58 6.16 9.58
CA PHE A 299 -10.41 6.17 10.45
C PHE A 299 -10.77 6.61 11.89
N ARG A 300 -11.55 7.68 12.03
CA ARG A 300 -12.00 8.16 13.35
C ARG A 300 -12.89 7.17 14.07
N VAL A 301 -13.78 6.46 13.39
CA VAL A 301 -14.59 5.40 14.02
C VAL A 301 -13.68 4.40 14.74
N GLY A 302 -12.64 3.90 14.08
CA GLY A 302 -11.66 3.01 14.70
C GLY A 302 -10.88 3.68 15.83
N PHE A 303 -10.36 4.88 15.59
CA PHE A 303 -9.53 5.62 16.55
C PHE A 303 -10.27 6.04 17.81
N ASP A 304 -11.53 6.45 17.71
CA ASP A 304 -12.33 6.93 18.84
C ASP A 304 -12.86 5.76 19.73
N GLY A 305 -12.52 4.53 19.41
CA GLY A 305 -12.79 3.36 20.24
C GLY A 305 -13.73 2.34 19.63
N GLY A 306 -13.83 2.37 18.29
CA GLY A 306 -14.50 1.31 17.55
C GLY A 306 -13.80 -0.03 17.71
N ASP A 307 -14.58 -1.10 17.59
CA ASP A 307 -14.12 -2.47 17.49
C ASP A 307 -14.38 -3.03 16.07
N LEU A 308 -14.17 -4.32 15.86
CA LEU A 308 -14.38 -4.95 14.57
C LEU A 308 -15.83 -4.82 14.07
N ASP A 309 -16.81 -4.85 14.96
CA ASP A 309 -18.24 -4.73 14.61
C ASP A 309 -18.57 -3.28 14.24
N ASP A 310 -18.02 -2.29 14.94
CA ASP A 310 -18.16 -0.87 14.58
C ASP A 310 -17.52 -0.54 13.23
N CYS A 311 -16.49 -1.29 12.85
CA CYS A 311 -15.82 -1.20 11.55
C CYS A 311 -16.52 -1.98 10.42
N ASP A 312 -17.67 -2.63 10.63
CA ASP A 312 -18.38 -3.32 9.54
C ASP A 312 -19.07 -2.33 8.59
N THR A 313 -18.30 -1.80 7.66
CA THR A 313 -18.78 -0.91 6.59
C THR A 313 -19.79 -1.56 5.68
N PHE A 314 -19.82 -2.90 5.60
CA PHE A 314 -20.78 -3.64 4.78
C PHE A 314 -22.16 -3.71 5.41
N ALA A 315 -22.25 -3.62 6.73
CA ALA A 315 -23.51 -3.50 7.48
C ALA A 315 -23.97 -2.05 7.63
N ALA A 316 -23.06 -1.08 7.44
CA ALA A 316 -23.37 0.33 7.63
C ALA A 316 -24.43 0.84 6.64
N GLY A 317 -25.43 1.55 7.13
CA GLY A 317 -26.48 2.17 6.30
C GLY A 317 -26.01 3.42 5.53
N SER A 318 -24.90 4.03 5.97
CA SER A 318 -24.23 5.17 5.31
C SER A 318 -22.73 5.09 5.52
N LEU A 319 -21.96 5.47 4.51
CA LEU A 319 -20.49 5.53 4.52
C LEU A 319 -19.99 6.92 4.83
#